data_e54416f183c18c5f5e0f5106a50f4977
#
_entry.id   e54416f183c18c5f5e0f5106a50f4977
#
_cell.length_a   1.000
_cell.length_b   1.000
_cell.length_c   1.000
_cell.angle_alpha   90.00
_cell.angle_beta   90.00
_cell.angle_gamma   90.00
#
_symmetry.space_group_name_H-M   'P 1'
#
loop_
_entity.id
_entity.type
_entity.pdbx_description
1 polymer ?
#
loop_
_entity_poly.entity_id
_entity_poly.type
_entity_poly.pdbx_seq_one_letter_code
_entity_poly.pdbx_strand_id
1 'polypeptide(L)'
;YNDGFEKQGITFEEGVSIVGKVARKGGLKALGKAAKLAMAGKKFLNGVPYSLHMTFDGLSDVVTNEHQEIAAEICLRHGGTEMVNSIPTVFRAEPFGGVRTVLLGSEGELWLPVHGFFPLSRAVEAGATTERFFEENRELMEKHNIRTSYLTCFSGAEFVIEPSFYWHDELGEFRLSLIEEEFAEKWKDIPADLETRKVVLELREKLATLFDELGACHLQIGKYYDYQGMITNEPLKGMRKGIKTMVDP
;
A
#
# COMPACT_ATOMS: atom_id res chain seq x y z
N TYR A 1 7.52 3.64 5.67
CA TYR A 1 8.79 3.32 5.02
C TYR A 1 8.69 3.66 3.54
N ASN A 2 9.32 4.73 3.09
CA ASN A 2 9.24 5.22 1.72
C ASN A 2 10.22 4.55 0.74
N ASP A 3 11.10 3.68 1.20
CA ASP A 3 12.10 3.00 0.34
C ASP A 3 11.46 2.23 -0.82
N GLY A 4 10.24 1.72 -0.62
CA GLY A 4 9.45 1.09 -1.68
C GLY A 4 8.99 2.06 -2.77
N PHE A 5 8.70 3.32 -2.42
CA PHE A 5 8.28 4.35 -3.38
C PHE A 5 9.44 4.95 -4.16
N GLU A 6 10.63 5.04 -3.57
CA GLU A 6 11.83 5.54 -4.26
C GLU A 6 12.23 4.64 -5.43
N LYS A 7 11.93 3.36 -5.34
CA LYS A 7 12.25 2.35 -6.34
C LYS A 7 11.09 2.02 -7.29
N GLN A 8 9.84 2.32 -6.94
CA GLN A 8 8.70 2.24 -7.87
C GLN A 8 8.78 3.36 -8.89
N GLY A 9 9.69 3.20 -9.84
CA GLY A 9 9.95 4.21 -10.84
C GLY A 9 8.82 4.34 -11.83
N ILE A 10 8.01 5.39 -11.69
CA ILE A 10 7.29 5.93 -12.85
C ILE A 10 8.35 6.24 -13.92
N THR A 11 8.26 5.62 -15.07
CA THR A 11 9.16 5.91 -16.17
C THR A 11 8.97 7.36 -16.63
N PHE A 12 9.96 7.93 -17.32
CA PHE A 12 9.83 9.30 -17.87
C PHE A 12 8.59 9.43 -18.75
N GLU A 13 8.28 8.40 -19.54
CA GLU A 13 7.11 8.37 -20.45
C GLU A 13 5.80 8.31 -19.67
N GLU A 14 5.71 7.49 -18.61
CA GLU A 14 4.56 7.47 -17.70
C GLU A 14 4.38 8.83 -17.03
N GLY A 15 5.47 9.44 -16.56
CA GLY A 15 5.44 10.79 -15.97
C GLY A 15 4.92 11.85 -16.95
N VAL A 16 5.38 11.84 -18.20
CA VAL A 16 4.91 12.74 -19.27
C VAL A 16 3.44 12.46 -19.60
N SER A 17 3.03 11.20 -19.67
CA SER A 17 1.63 10.81 -19.89
C SER A 17 0.71 11.34 -18.80
N ILE A 18 1.11 11.17 -17.53
CA ILE A 18 0.35 11.64 -16.36
C ILE A 18 0.25 13.18 -16.38
N VAL A 19 1.36 13.88 -16.62
CA VAL A 19 1.38 15.34 -16.75
C VAL A 19 0.44 15.80 -17.87
N GLY A 20 0.45 15.11 -19.02
CA GLY A 20 -0.46 15.37 -20.13
C GLY A 20 -1.94 15.16 -19.77
N LYS A 21 -2.27 14.12 -19.02
CA LYS A 21 -3.63 13.82 -18.57
C LYS A 21 -4.14 14.85 -17.54
N VAL A 22 -3.28 15.23 -16.58
CA VAL A 22 -3.58 16.29 -15.60
C VAL A 22 -3.81 17.62 -16.27
N ALA A 23 -2.98 17.99 -17.24
CA ALA A 23 -3.13 19.22 -18.00
C ALA A 23 -4.43 19.26 -18.83
N ARG A 24 -4.84 18.15 -19.44
CA ARG A 24 -6.08 18.06 -20.23
C ARG A 24 -7.36 18.19 -19.37
N LYS A 25 -7.34 17.68 -18.15
CA LYS A 25 -8.53 17.70 -17.24
C LYS A 25 -8.68 19.01 -16.47
N GLY A 26 -7.60 19.75 -16.22
CA GLY A 26 -7.59 20.88 -15.27
C GLY A 26 -7.24 22.26 -15.83
N GLY A 27 -7.10 22.45 -17.14
CA GLY A 27 -6.81 23.74 -17.75
C GLY A 27 -5.47 24.37 -17.33
N LEU A 28 -5.32 25.69 -17.53
CA LEU A 28 -4.07 26.43 -17.26
C LEU A 28 -3.54 26.32 -15.81
N LYS A 29 -4.42 26.22 -14.82
CA LYS A 29 -4.02 26.04 -13.40
C LYS A 29 -3.38 24.66 -13.16
N ALA A 30 -3.84 23.63 -13.86
CA ALA A 30 -3.28 22.29 -13.77
C ALA A 30 -1.93 22.19 -14.48
N LEU A 31 -1.69 22.99 -15.52
CA LEU A 31 -0.39 23.02 -16.19
C LEU A 31 0.74 23.48 -15.25
N GLY A 32 0.48 24.47 -14.40
CA GLY A 32 1.44 24.92 -13.40
C GLY A 32 1.71 23.87 -12.31
N LYS A 33 0.68 23.13 -11.90
CA LYS A 33 0.83 21.99 -10.97
C LYS A 33 1.62 20.85 -11.63
N ALA A 34 1.31 20.52 -12.86
CA ALA A 34 1.99 19.49 -13.63
C ALA A 34 3.48 19.81 -13.88
N ALA A 35 3.81 21.08 -14.15
CA ALA A 35 5.19 21.54 -14.26
C ALA A 35 5.95 21.40 -12.93
N LYS A 36 5.35 21.79 -11.80
CA LYS A 36 5.94 21.58 -10.47
C LYS A 36 6.17 20.09 -10.16
N LEU A 37 5.24 19.24 -10.58
CA LEU A 37 5.34 17.79 -10.44
C LEU A 37 6.54 17.25 -11.20
N ALA A 38 6.68 17.64 -12.47
CA ALA A 38 7.81 17.25 -13.34
C ALA A 38 9.16 17.76 -12.78
N MET A 39 9.19 18.96 -12.22
CA MET A 39 10.39 19.55 -11.61
C MET A 39 10.78 18.94 -10.27
N ALA A 40 9.82 18.47 -9.48
CA ALA A 40 10.08 17.83 -8.19
C ALA A 40 10.85 16.51 -8.36
N GLY A 41 10.69 15.84 -9.50
CA GLY A 41 11.41 14.60 -9.82
C GLY A 41 11.14 13.46 -8.85
N LYS A 42 11.99 12.42 -8.89
CA LYS A 42 11.89 11.25 -8.02
C LYS A 42 12.50 11.44 -6.63
N LYS A 43 13.21 12.55 -6.39
CA LYS A 43 14.05 12.75 -5.21
C LYS A 43 13.35 13.44 -4.03
N PHE A 44 12.09 13.85 -4.16
CA PHE A 44 11.42 14.63 -3.13
C PHE A 44 11.10 13.83 -1.85
N LEU A 45 11.10 12.50 -1.92
CA LEU A 45 10.94 11.60 -0.76
C LEU A 45 12.28 11.10 -0.19
N ASN A 46 13.42 11.45 -0.80
CA ASN A 46 14.72 10.99 -0.31
C ASN A 46 14.96 11.47 1.12
N GLY A 47 15.26 10.54 2.02
CA GLY A 47 15.46 10.83 3.45
C GLY A 47 14.19 11.12 4.24
N VAL A 48 13.01 10.91 3.64
CA VAL A 48 11.71 11.03 4.32
C VAL A 48 11.23 9.64 4.72
N PRO A 49 11.32 9.26 6.01
CA PRO A 49 10.96 7.90 6.44
C PRO A 49 9.46 7.63 6.31
N TYR A 50 8.62 8.66 6.51
CA TYR A 50 7.16 8.55 6.42
C TYR A 50 6.59 9.70 5.62
N SER A 51 5.63 9.41 4.77
CA SER A 51 4.85 10.43 4.05
C SER A 51 3.35 10.22 4.24
N LEU A 52 2.62 11.30 4.48
CA LEU A 52 1.17 11.29 4.61
C LEU A 52 0.55 11.99 3.40
N HIS A 53 -0.27 11.24 2.66
CA HIS A 53 -0.98 11.73 1.49
C HIS A 53 -2.47 11.82 1.82
N MET A 54 -3.02 13.02 1.73
CA MET A 54 -4.41 13.29 2.05
C MET A 54 -5.15 13.84 0.83
N THR A 55 -6.39 13.40 0.67
CA THR A 55 -7.35 13.99 -0.27
C THR A 55 -8.59 14.41 0.49
N PHE A 56 -9.12 15.56 0.14
CA PHE A 56 -10.32 16.11 0.76
C PHE A 56 -11.39 16.24 -0.31
N ASP A 57 -12.54 15.65 -0.06
CA ASP A 57 -13.73 15.74 -0.89
C ASP A 57 -14.86 16.37 -0.08
N GLY A 58 -15.63 17.23 -0.71
CA GLY A 58 -16.74 17.92 -0.06
C GLY A 58 -17.70 18.51 -1.06
N LEU A 59 -18.84 19.00 -0.56
CA LEU A 59 -19.90 19.60 -1.37
C LEU A 59 -19.55 21.02 -1.86
N SER A 60 -18.52 21.65 -1.31
CA SER A 60 -18.07 22.98 -1.73
C SER A 60 -16.57 23.15 -1.50
N ASP A 61 -15.93 24.01 -2.29
CA ASP A 61 -14.53 24.36 -2.15
C ASP A 61 -14.22 24.98 -0.78
N VAL A 62 -15.17 25.72 -0.19
CA VAL A 62 -15.00 26.33 1.13
C VAL A 62 -14.79 25.28 2.20
N VAL A 63 -15.67 24.28 2.27
CA VAL A 63 -15.57 23.17 3.25
C VAL A 63 -14.31 22.34 3.01
N THR A 64 -13.99 22.05 1.75
CA THR A 64 -12.82 21.26 1.38
C THR A 64 -11.51 21.95 1.78
N ASN A 65 -11.42 23.27 1.54
CA ASN A 65 -10.26 24.08 1.91
C ASN A 65 -10.12 24.17 3.43
N GLU A 66 -11.21 24.38 4.16
CA GLU A 66 -11.20 24.40 5.63
C GLU A 66 -10.67 23.09 6.22
N HIS A 67 -11.14 21.95 5.72
CA HIS A 67 -10.65 20.63 6.16
C HIS A 67 -9.16 20.46 5.84
N GLN A 68 -8.70 20.92 4.68
CA GLN A 68 -7.30 20.87 4.29
C GLN A 68 -6.42 21.73 5.21
N GLU A 69 -6.86 22.94 5.54
CA GLU A 69 -6.16 23.87 6.44
C GLU A 69 -6.03 23.28 7.85
N ILE A 70 -7.13 22.73 8.40
CA ILE A 70 -7.13 22.06 9.71
C ILE A 70 -6.15 20.89 9.73
N ALA A 71 -6.19 20.04 8.71
CA ALA A 71 -5.29 18.88 8.63
C ALA A 71 -3.82 19.30 8.49
N ALA A 72 -3.52 20.30 7.68
CA ALA A 72 -2.17 20.86 7.55
C ALA A 72 -1.67 21.42 8.88
N GLU A 73 -2.50 22.17 9.61
CA GLU A 73 -2.16 22.71 10.93
C GLU A 73 -1.87 21.60 11.95
N ILE A 74 -2.67 20.52 11.95
CA ILE A 74 -2.42 19.37 12.82
C ILE A 74 -1.07 18.71 12.47
N CYS A 75 -0.78 18.47 11.19
CA CYS A 75 0.49 17.89 10.77
C CYS A 75 1.68 18.77 11.19
N LEU A 76 1.60 20.06 10.97
CA LEU A 76 2.66 21.01 11.37
C LEU A 76 2.90 21.00 12.88
N ARG A 77 1.84 20.98 13.70
CA ARG A 77 1.96 20.89 15.18
C ARG A 77 2.66 19.61 15.65
N HIS A 78 2.59 18.54 14.86
CA HIS A 78 3.26 17.28 15.14
C HIS A 78 4.61 17.12 14.43
N GLY A 79 5.20 18.20 13.94
CA GLY A 79 6.53 18.21 13.32
C GLY A 79 6.55 17.77 11.85
N GLY A 80 5.38 17.67 11.22
CA GLY A 80 5.28 17.42 9.77
C GLY A 80 5.78 18.59 8.95
N THR A 81 6.18 18.31 7.73
CA THR A 81 6.57 19.33 6.73
C THR A 81 5.71 19.15 5.49
N GLU A 82 5.09 20.21 5.02
CA GLU A 82 4.32 20.17 3.78
C GLU A 82 5.25 19.99 2.58
N MET A 83 4.87 19.07 1.71
CA MET A 83 5.62 18.72 0.49
C MET A 83 4.77 19.00 -0.76
N VAL A 84 5.41 18.85 -1.93
CA VAL A 84 4.70 18.99 -3.20
C VAL A 84 3.63 17.92 -3.32
N ASN A 85 2.39 18.36 -3.56
CA ASN A 85 1.22 17.48 -3.72
C ASN A 85 1.28 16.73 -5.07
N SER A 86 2.16 15.75 -5.17
CA SER A 86 2.40 14.97 -6.39
C SER A 86 1.64 13.66 -6.40
N ILE A 87 1.84 12.82 -5.39
CA ILE A 87 1.28 11.47 -5.33
C ILE A 87 -0.25 11.48 -5.35
N PRO A 88 -0.97 12.24 -4.49
CA PRO A 88 -2.43 12.31 -4.56
C PRO A 88 -2.94 12.80 -5.91
N THR A 89 -2.22 13.74 -6.55
CA THR A 89 -2.60 14.25 -7.88
C THR A 89 -2.50 13.17 -8.95
N VAL A 90 -1.43 12.35 -8.91
CA VAL A 90 -1.24 11.23 -9.84
C VAL A 90 -2.31 10.17 -9.61
N PHE A 91 -2.54 9.74 -8.38
CA PHE A 91 -3.57 8.74 -8.07
C PHE A 91 -4.98 9.16 -8.48
N ARG A 92 -5.32 10.44 -8.33
CA ARG A 92 -6.63 10.94 -8.80
C ARG A 92 -6.73 11.01 -10.33
N ALA A 93 -5.62 11.23 -11.01
CA ALA A 93 -5.59 11.27 -12.47
C ALA A 93 -5.63 9.86 -13.08
N GLU A 94 -4.97 8.91 -12.44
CA GLU A 94 -4.82 7.52 -12.89
C GLU A 94 -5.00 6.54 -11.70
N PRO A 95 -6.24 6.34 -11.24
CA PRO A 95 -6.52 5.50 -10.06
C PRO A 95 -6.23 4.01 -10.30
N PHE A 96 -6.19 3.59 -11.58
CA PHE A 96 -5.89 2.22 -11.99
C PHE A 96 -4.56 2.21 -12.75
N GLY A 97 -3.47 2.43 -12.04
CA GLY A 97 -2.11 2.35 -12.59
C GLY A 97 -1.77 0.97 -13.15
N GLY A 98 -0.61 0.83 -13.78
CA GLY A 98 -0.18 -0.41 -14.39
C GLY A 98 -0.19 -1.60 -13.43
N VAL A 99 -0.60 -2.77 -13.93
CA VAL A 99 -0.72 -4.01 -13.13
C VAL A 99 0.62 -4.41 -12.51
N ARG A 100 1.72 -4.18 -13.21
CA ARG A 100 3.08 -4.48 -12.75
C ARG A 100 3.38 -3.87 -11.37
N THR A 101 3.07 -2.60 -11.18
CA THR A 101 3.37 -1.89 -9.93
C THR A 101 2.56 -2.37 -8.72
N VAL A 102 1.49 -3.12 -8.97
CA VAL A 102 0.66 -3.75 -7.92
C VAL A 102 1.11 -5.18 -7.62
N LEU A 103 1.73 -5.85 -8.61
CA LEU A 103 2.12 -7.26 -8.48
C LEU A 103 3.58 -7.48 -8.10
N LEU A 104 4.44 -6.53 -8.45
CA LEU A 104 5.89 -6.68 -8.35
C LEU A 104 6.56 -5.42 -7.80
N GLY A 105 7.69 -5.59 -7.14
CA GLY A 105 8.61 -4.52 -6.82
C GLY A 105 9.31 -3.97 -8.07
N SER A 106 10.04 -2.88 -7.91
CA SER A 106 10.68 -2.15 -9.01
C SER A 106 11.78 -2.92 -9.76
N GLU A 107 12.38 -3.89 -9.08
CA GLU A 107 13.45 -4.75 -9.63
C GLU A 107 12.95 -6.17 -9.93
N GLY A 108 11.63 -6.38 -10.00
CA GLY A 108 11.02 -7.68 -10.27
C GLY A 108 10.83 -8.55 -9.03
N GLU A 109 10.97 -7.98 -7.84
CA GLU A 109 10.68 -8.70 -6.60
C GLU A 109 9.21 -9.08 -6.52
N LEU A 110 8.92 -10.26 -6.00
CA LEU A 110 7.57 -10.62 -5.58
C LEU A 110 7.13 -9.73 -4.43
N TRP A 111 5.85 -9.43 -4.37
CA TRP A 111 5.20 -8.65 -3.33
C TRP A 111 4.15 -9.50 -2.61
N LEU A 112 4.25 -9.54 -1.29
CA LEU A 112 3.33 -10.29 -0.44
C LEU A 112 2.84 -9.42 0.72
N PRO A 113 1.63 -8.87 0.65
CA PRO A 113 1.06 -8.08 1.73
C PRO A 113 0.41 -8.94 2.81
N VAL A 114 0.41 -8.39 4.01
CA VAL A 114 -0.48 -8.76 5.12
C VAL A 114 -1.25 -7.51 5.49
N HIS A 115 -2.53 -7.60 5.75
CA HIS A 115 -3.30 -6.41 6.12
C HIS A 115 -4.20 -6.68 7.31
N GLY A 116 -4.43 -5.63 8.09
CA GLY A 116 -5.35 -5.62 9.19
C GLY A 116 -6.12 -4.30 9.28
N PHE A 117 -7.40 -4.41 9.57
CA PHE A 117 -8.28 -3.29 9.89
C PHE A 117 -8.47 -3.23 11.40
N PHE A 118 -8.23 -2.09 11.98
CA PHE A 118 -8.35 -1.84 13.41
C PHE A 118 -9.20 -0.61 13.67
N PRO A 119 -9.88 -0.52 14.83
CA PRO A 119 -10.41 0.75 15.30
C PRO A 119 -9.29 1.81 15.41
N LEU A 120 -9.59 3.07 15.12
CA LEU A 120 -8.61 4.17 15.25
C LEU A 120 -7.91 4.21 16.60
N SER A 121 -8.61 3.83 17.68
CA SER A 121 -8.05 3.76 19.02
C SER A 121 -6.89 2.77 19.17
N ARG A 122 -6.76 1.81 18.26
CA ARG A 122 -5.70 0.80 18.25
C ARG A 122 -4.62 1.06 17.19
N ALA A 123 -4.71 2.15 16.44
CA ALA A 123 -3.78 2.46 15.35
C ALA A 123 -2.31 2.49 15.81
N VAL A 124 -2.04 3.14 16.94
CA VAL A 124 -0.68 3.25 17.51
C VAL A 124 -0.15 1.88 17.92
N GLU A 125 -0.98 1.05 18.54
CA GLU A 125 -0.61 -0.30 18.97
C GLU A 125 -0.30 -1.20 17.76
N ALA A 126 -1.15 -1.17 16.74
CA ALA A 126 -0.96 -1.93 15.51
C ALA A 126 0.32 -1.53 14.78
N GLY A 127 0.59 -0.23 14.65
CA GLY A 127 1.84 0.29 14.07
C GLY A 127 3.07 -0.14 14.87
N ALA A 128 3.07 0.06 16.17
CA ALA A 128 4.19 -0.32 17.05
C ALA A 128 4.44 -1.84 17.06
N THR A 129 3.39 -2.65 16.96
CA THR A 129 3.52 -4.11 16.85
C THR A 129 4.14 -4.51 15.52
N THR A 130 3.75 -3.88 14.43
CA THR A 130 4.34 -4.12 13.10
C THR A 130 5.83 -3.77 13.08
N GLU A 131 6.21 -2.61 13.62
CA GLU A 131 7.62 -2.19 13.67
C GLU A 131 8.46 -3.11 14.53
N ARG A 132 7.95 -3.49 15.68
CA ARG A 132 8.63 -4.47 16.56
C ARG A 132 8.82 -5.81 15.87
N PHE A 133 7.80 -6.30 15.19
CA PHE A 133 7.89 -7.54 14.42
C PHE A 133 9.00 -7.48 13.36
N PHE A 134 9.11 -6.38 12.63
CA PHE A 134 10.18 -6.22 11.67
C PHE A 134 11.56 -6.14 12.33
N GLU A 135 11.68 -5.45 13.46
CA GLU A 135 12.93 -5.37 14.21
C GLU A 135 13.38 -6.74 14.73
N GLU A 136 12.48 -7.51 15.34
CA GLU A 136 12.75 -8.85 15.87
C GLU A 136 13.15 -9.87 14.80
N ASN A 137 12.73 -9.66 13.55
CA ASN A 137 13.04 -10.53 12.42
C ASN A 137 14.09 -9.92 11.45
N ARG A 138 14.72 -8.80 11.81
CA ARG A 138 15.65 -8.05 10.95
C ARG A 138 16.77 -8.92 10.40
N GLU A 139 17.52 -9.61 11.27
CA GLU A 139 18.65 -10.44 10.86
C GLU A 139 18.22 -11.56 9.88
N LEU A 140 17.08 -12.17 10.12
CA LEU A 140 16.52 -13.19 9.23
C LEU A 140 16.16 -12.59 7.86
N MET A 141 15.53 -11.44 7.84
CA MET A 141 15.15 -10.76 6.61
C MET A 141 16.37 -10.28 5.82
N GLU A 142 17.39 -9.72 6.49
CA GLU A 142 18.64 -9.32 5.86
C GLU A 142 19.39 -10.51 5.26
N LYS A 143 19.47 -11.64 5.97
CA LYS A 143 20.07 -12.87 5.47
C LYS A 143 19.46 -13.35 4.15
N HIS A 144 18.16 -13.19 3.98
CA HIS A 144 17.40 -13.62 2.81
C HIS A 144 17.09 -12.50 1.81
N ASN A 145 17.72 -11.32 1.97
CA ASN A 145 17.43 -10.13 1.13
C ASN A 145 15.96 -9.79 1.05
N ILE A 146 15.20 -10.02 2.12
CA ILE A 146 13.78 -9.67 2.21
C ILE A 146 13.69 -8.19 2.61
N ARG A 147 13.07 -7.39 1.76
CA ARG A 147 12.74 -6.00 2.06
C ARG A 147 11.31 -5.90 2.58
N THR A 148 11.05 -4.90 3.38
CA THR A 148 9.72 -4.64 3.93
C THR A 148 9.31 -3.19 3.68
N SER A 149 8.02 -2.99 3.56
CA SER A 149 7.38 -1.68 3.64
C SER A 149 6.02 -1.84 4.30
N TYR A 150 5.37 -0.76 4.66
CA TYR A 150 3.95 -0.81 4.99
C TYR A 150 3.22 0.45 4.51
N LEU A 151 2.00 0.23 4.09
CA LEU A 151 1.04 1.26 3.78
C LEU A 151 0.05 1.37 4.94
N THR A 152 -0.33 2.58 5.30
CA THR A 152 -1.42 2.82 6.25
C THR A 152 -2.48 3.71 5.61
N CYS A 153 -3.73 3.48 6.01
CA CYS A 153 -4.85 4.29 5.57
C CYS A 153 -5.82 4.53 6.71
N PHE A 154 -6.39 5.73 6.77
CA PHE A 154 -7.50 6.05 7.65
C PHE A 154 -8.78 6.12 6.82
N SER A 155 -9.78 5.34 7.20
CA SER A 155 -11.07 5.27 6.53
C SER A 155 -12.20 5.36 7.54
N GLY A 156 -12.76 6.56 7.71
CA GLY A 156 -13.79 6.80 8.72
C GLY A 156 -13.27 6.58 10.15
N ALA A 157 -13.81 5.59 10.84
CA ALA A 157 -13.42 5.23 12.20
C ALA A 157 -12.34 4.13 12.27
N GLU A 158 -11.81 3.72 11.14
CA GLU A 158 -10.92 2.58 10.99
C GLU A 158 -9.52 3.01 10.57
N PHE A 159 -8.54 2.26 11.04
CA PHE A 159 -7.15 2.31 10.64
C PHE A 159 -6.78 1.01 9.93
N VAL A 160 -6.25 1.13 8.75
CA VAL A 160 -5.73 0.01 7.98
C VAL A 160 -4.22 0.06 7.99
N ILE A 161 -3.57 -1.07 8.25
CA ILE A 161 -2.14 -1.23 8.06
C ILE A 161 -1.88 -2.43 7.16
N GLU A 162 -1.03 -2.25 6.16
CA GLU A 162 -0.66 -3.26 5.18
C GLU A 162 0.86 -3.36 5.08
N PRO A 163 1.52 -4.07 6.02
CA PRO A 163 2.91 -4.46 5.86
C PRO A 163 3.08 -5.44 4.72
N SER A 164 4.18 -5.31 3.99
CA SER A 164 4.48 -6.09 2.80
C SER A 164 5.92 -6.58 2.82
N PHE A 165 6.11 -7.80 2.30
CA PHE A 165 7.41 -8.40 2.08
C PHE A 165 7.74 -8.39 0.59
N TYR A 166 9.00 -8.08 0.26
CA TYR A 166 9.54 -8.12 -1.10
C TYR A 166 10.78 -9.00 -1.14
N TRP A 167 10.84 -9.91 -2.10
CA TRP A 167 12.00 -10.78 -2.31
C TRP A 167 12.10 -11.18 -3.78
N HIS A 168 13.29 -11.57 -4.22
CA HIS A 168 13.44 -12.13 -5.56
C HIS A 168 13.13 -13.63 -5.55
N ASP A 169 12.35 -14.05 -6.53
CA ASP A 169 11.96 -15.44 -6.76
C ASP A 169 11.49 -15.59 -8.22
N GLU A 170 11.39 -16.79 -8.71
CA GLU A 170 10.89 -17.03 -10.06
C GLU A 170 9.50 -16.40 -10.29
N LEU A 171 9.33 -15.77 -11.42
CA LEU A 171 8.05 -15.28 -11.87
C LEU A 171 7.37 -16.35 -12.75
N GLY A 172 6.27 -16.91 -12.26
CA GLY A 172 5.51 -17.88 -13.05
C GLY A 172 4.90 -17.24 -14.32
N GLU A 173 4.60 -18.06 -15.32
CA GLU A 173 4.05 -17.64 -16.62
C GLU A 173 2.85 -16.67 -16.47
N PHE A 174 1.98 -16.93 -15.50
CA PHE A 174 0.83 -16.07 -15.25
C PHE A 174 1.24 -14.64 -14.89
N ARG A 175 2.23 -14.44 -14.00
CA ARG A 175 2.70 -13.09 -13.66
C ARG A 175 3.38 -12.40 -14.85
N LEU A 176 4.20 -13.14 -15.56
CA LEU A 176 4.88 -12.64 -16.77
C LEU A 176 3.87 -12.21 -17.86
N SER A 177 2.74 -12.90 -17.97
CA SER A 177 1.69 -12.55 -18.94
C SER A 177 0.88 -11.28 -18.58
N LEU A 178 0.99 -10.78 -17.35
CA LEU A 178 0.24 -9.62 -16.85
C LEU A 178 1.04 -8.32 -16.88
N ILE A 179 2.32 -8.39 -17.18
CA ILE A 179 3.22 -7.23 -17.19
C ILE A 179 3.66 -6.91 -18.63
N GLU A 180 4.23 -5.73 -18.81
CA GLU A 180 4.73 -5.28 -20.10
C GLU A 180 5.86 -6.20 -20.58
N GLU A 181 5.91 -6.49 -21.89
CA GLU A 181 6.85 -7.43 -22.53
C GLU A 181 8.32 -7.12 -22.19
N GLU A 182 8.68 -5.85 -22.15
CA GLU A 182 10.01 -5.37 -21.75
C GLU A 182 10.43 -5.89 -20.38
N PHE A 183 9.54 -5.82 -19.38
CA PHE A 183 9.79 -6.30 -18.01
C PHE A 183 9.71 -7.82 -17.92
N ALA A 184 8.80 -8.44 -18.66
CA ALA A 184 8.70 -9.89 -18.73
C ALA A 184 10.01 -10.50 -19.26
N GLU A 185 10.56 -9.96 -20.34
CA GLU A 185 11.86 -10.38 -20.89
C GLU A 185 13.03 -10.14 -19.91
N LYS A 186 13.02 -9.01 -19.19
CA LYS A 186 14.05 -8.68 -18.20
C LYS A 186 14.07 -9.65 -17.02
N TRP A 187 12.90 -10.14 -16.58
CA TRP A 187 12.77 -10.86 -15.32
C TRP A 187 12.40 -12.35 -15.46
N LYS A 188 12.19 -12.85 -16.68
CA LYS A 188 11.81 -14.26 -16.91
C LYS A 188 12.83 -15.30 -16.40
N ASP A 189 14.10 -14.90 -16.31
CA ASP A 189 15.20 -15.79 -15.91
C ASP A 189 15.59 -15.64 -14.43
N ILE A 190 14.79 -14.92 -13.61
CA ILE A 190 14.99 -14.89 -12.17
C ILE A 190 14.84 -16.32 -11.61
N PRO A 191 15.87 -16.88 -10.95
CA PRO A 191 15.82 -18.24 -10.47
C PRO A 191 14.87 -18.39 -9.28
N ALA A 192 14.32 -19.60 -9.11
CA ALA A 192 13.52 -19.94 -7.94
C ALA A 192 14.38 -19.89 -6.66
N ASP A 193 13.86 -19.25 -5.62
CA ASP A 193 14.42 -19.22 -4.28
C ASP A 193 13.43 -19.83 -3.27
N LEU A 194 13.41 -21.14 -3.21
CA LEU A 194 12.49 -21.90 -2.35
C LEU A 194 12.75 -21.69 -0.86
N GLU A 195 14.00 -21.41 -0.48
CA GLU A 195 14.36 -21.15 0.92
C GLU A 195 13.81 -19.81 1.38
N THR A 196 14.06 -18.74 0.63
CA THR A 196 13.52 -17.41 0.93
C THR A 196 11.99 -17.40 0.85
N ARG A 197 11.40 -18.08 -0.14
CA ARG A 197 9.95 -18.23 -0.25
C ARG A 197 9.34 -18.81 1.01
N LYS A 198 9.95 -19.87 1.57
CA LYS A 198 9.50 -20.48 2.81
C LYS A 198 9.58 -19.50 3.98
N VAL A 199 10.70 -18.80 4.12
CA VAL A 199 10.89 -17.79 5.18
C VAL A 199 9.84 -16.68 5.08
N VAL A 200 9.57 -16.17 3.89
CA VAL A 200 8.55 -15.12 3.68
C VAL A 200 7.16 -15.62 4.07
N LEU A 201 6.80 -16.86 3.71
CA LEU A 201 5.50 -17.43 4.09
C LEU A 201 5.37 -17.61 5.60
N GLU A 202 6.44 -18.03 6.30
CA GLU A 202 6.47 -18.14 7.76
C GLU A 202 6.35 -16.77 8.44
N LEU A 203 7.03 -15.75 7.92
CA LEU A 203 6.92 -14.37 8.42
C LEU A 203 5.51 -13.82 8.22
N ARG A 204 4.92 -14.07 7.06
CA ARG A 204 3.53 -13.72 6.76
C ARG A 204 2.55 -14.33 7.77
N GLU A 205 2.68 -15.63 8.03
CA GLU A 205 1.81 -16.34 8.97
C GLU A 205 1.93 -15.78 10.39
N LYS A 206 3.16 -15.56 10.87
CA LYS A 206 3.41 -14.95 12.17
C LYS A 206 2.78 -13.56 12.28
N LEU A 207 2.94 -12.73 11.27
CA LEU A 207 2.41 -11.37 11.30
C LEU A 207 0.88 -11.35 11.21
N ALA A 208 0.26 -12.23 10.41
CA ALA A 208 -1.18 -12.38 10.37
C ALA A 208 -1.74 -12.86 11.71
N THR A 209 -1.09 -13.82 12.37
CA THR A 209 -1.46 -14.28 13.72
C THR A 209 -1.40 -13.14 14.73
N LEU A 210 -0.35 -12.31 14.71
CA LEU A 210 -0.26 -11.14 15.60
C LEU A 210 -1.40 -10.16 15.35
N PHE A 211 -1.81 -9.95 14.10
CA PHE A 211 -2.95 -9.10 13.78
C PHE A 211 -4.27 -9.69 14.29
N ASP A 212 -4.46 -11.01 14.16
CA ASP A 212 -5.62 -11.70 14.72
C ASP A 212 -5.69 -11.56 16.25
N GLU A 213 -4.56 -11.73 16.94
CA GLU A 213 -4.44 -11.54 18.41
C GLU A 213 -4.75 -10.10 18.82
N LEU A 214 -4.42 -9.11 17.99
CA LEU A 214 -4.80 -7.72 18.18
C LEU A 214 -6.26 -7.44 17.81
N GLY A 215 -7.02 -8.42 17.33
CA GLY A 215 -8.42 -8.28 16.94
C GLY A 215 -8.63 -7.57 15.61
N ALA A 216 -7.72 -7.74 14.67
CA ALA A 216 -7.89 -7.23 13.32
C ALA A 216 -9.06 -7.88 12.59
N CYS A 217 -9.69 -7.11 11.70
CA CYS A 217 -10.46 -7.67 10.61
C CYS A 217 -9.60 -7.64 9.34
N HIS A 218 -9.81 -8.58 8.44
CA HIS A 218 -9.07 -8.64 7.17
C HIS A 218 -9.95 -8.25 5.99
N LEU A 219 -9.39 -7.48 5.04
CA LEU A 219 -10.09 -7.03 3.84
C LEU A 219 -10.36 -8.19 2.88
N GLN A 220 -9.34 -9.02 2.68
CA GLN A 220 -9.39 -10.15 1.78
C GLN A 220 -9.56 -11.42 2.60
N ILE A 221 -10.68 -12.10 2.40
CA ILE A 221 -10.98 -13.31 3.14
C ILE A 221 -10.22 -14.48 2.52
N GLY A 222 -10.40 -14.73 1.24
CA GLY A 222 -9.70 -15.76 0.47
C GLY A 222 -9.60 -17.10 1.17
N LYS A 223 -8.46 -17.78 0.96
CA LYS A 223 -8.13 -19.06 1.60
C LYS A 223 -7.09 -18.92 2.72
N TYR A 224 -6.58 -17.72 2.93
CA TYR A 224 -5.44 -17.49 3.81
C TYR A 224 -5.88 -17.07 5.23
N TYR A 225 -6.76 -16.07 5.32
CA TYR A 225 -7.22 -15.57 6.61
C TYR A 225 -8.37 -16.40 7.18
N ASP A 226 -8.38 -16.61 8.50
CA ASP A 226 -9.46 -17.31 9.18
C ASP A 226 -10.73 -16.45 9.26
N TYR A 227 -11.49 -16.50 8.20
CA TYR A 227 -12.76 -15.78 8.10
C TYR A 227 -13.77 -16.15 9.17
N GLN A 228 -13.75 -17.39 9.65
CA GLN A 228 -14.71 -17.84 10.67
C GLN A 228 -14.31 -17.36 12.05
N GLY A 229 -13.01 -17.36 12.36
CA GLY A 229 -12.44 -16.87 13.61
C GLY A 229 -12.60 -15.37 13.81
N MET A 230 -12.52 -14.57 12.73
CA MET A 230 -12.67 -13.11 12.81
C MET A 230 -14.01 -12.65 13.38
N ILE A 231 -15.08 -13.42 13.21
CA ILE A 231 -16.41 -13.06 13.70
C ILE A 231 -16.64 -13.73 15.05
N THR A 232 -16.41 -13.02 16.11
CA THR A 232 -16.59 -13.52 17.48
C THR A 232 -18.04 -13.43 17.98
N ASN A 233 -18.89 -12.62 17.31
CA ASN A 233 -20.29 -12.41 17.69
C ASN A 233 -21.17 -13.55 17.15
N GLU A 234 -21.68 -14.41 18.04
CA GLU A 234 -22.48 -15.59 17.67
C GLU A 234 -23.80 -15.26 16.93
N PRO A 235 -24.59 -14.23 17.30
CA PRO A 235 -25.74 -13.80 16.51
C PRO A 235 -25.35 -13.43 15.06
N LEU A 236 -24.24 -12.74 14.86
CA LEU A 236 -23.76 -12.37 13.54
C LEU A 236 -23.31 -13.59 12.71
N LYS A 237 -22.66 -14.57 13.37
CA LYS A 237 -22.35 -15.87 12.72
C LYS A 237 -23.61 -16.58 12.26
N GLY A 238 -24.63 -16.62 13.12
CA GLY A 238 -25.93 -17.24 12.81
C GLY A 238 -26.64 -16.57 11.63
N MET A 239 -26.71 -15.24 11.63
CA MET A 239 -27.28 -14.48 10.55
C MET A 239 -26.56 -14.73 9.20
N ARG A 240 -25.24 -14.69 9.20
CA ARG A 240 -24.40 -14.94 8.03
C ARG A 240 -24.62 -16.36 7.48
N LYS A 241 -24.64 -17.37 8.37
CA LYS A 241 -24.90 -18.75 7.97
C LYS A 241 -26.29 -18.90 7.36
N GLY A 242 -27.30 -18.24 7.93
CA GLY A 242 -28.65 -18.22 7.39
C GLY A 242 -28.71 -17.61 6.00
N ILE A 243 -28.09 -16.45 5.77
CA ILE A 243 -28.02 -15.81 4.46
C ILE A 243 -27.31 -16.74 3.45
N LYS A 244 -26.15 -17.30 3.82
CA LYS A 244 -25.44 -18.22 2.93
C LYS A 244 -26.29 -19.43 2.54
N THR A 245 -26.98 -20.05 3.47
CA THR A 245 -27.87 -21.19 3.19
C THR A 245 -29.03 -20.82 2.25
N MET A 246 -29.49 -19.56 2.26
CA MET A 246 -30.55 -19.08 1.38
C MET A 246 -30.08 -18.84 -0.05
N VAL A 247 -28.87 -18.30 -0.24
CA VAL A 247 -28.39 -17.84 -1.55
C VAL A 247 -27.37 -18.78 -2.20
N ASP A 248 -26.77 -19.65 -1.43
CA ASP A 248 -25.75 -20.63 -1.86
C ASP A 248 -25.84 -21.87 -0.95
N PRO A 249 -26.89 -22.71 -1.13
CA PRO A 249 -27.18 -23.88 -0.30
C PRO A 249 -26.18 -25.02 -0.46
#